data_29e08d47a4f9f42ad84ba364dba912a5
#
_entry.id   29e08d47a4f9f42ad84ba364dba912a5
#
_cell.length_a   1.000
_cell.length_b   1.000
_cell.length_c   1.000
_cell.angle_alpha   90.00
_cell.angle_beta   90.00
_cell.angle_gamma   90.00
#
_symmetry.space_group_name_H-M   'P 1'
#
loop_
_entity.id
_entity.type
_entity.pdbx_description
1 polymer ?
#
loop_
_entity_poly.entity_id
_entity_poly.type
_entity_poly.pdbx_seq_one_letter_code
_entity_poly.pdbx_strand_id
1 'polypeptide(L)'
;DMNQTIYPIGIQNFEKIRKDGYLYIDKTALIYQLVKTGSYYFLSRPRRFGKSLLLSTLEAYFQGKRELFEGLAMERLEKDWEVYPVLHLDLNTRYYKDTAALTSILNEFLEKWEALYGTEKQGRALEERFSYVIEQAYRQTGHRVVILIDEYDKPLLQNLHDEDMQDQLRNMLKPFYGVLKTMDGAIRLALLTGVTKFGKVSVFSDLNNLMDISMDDRYVEICGITEKEIHTCLEDEVRELAGAQDMTYEETCLRLKECYDGYHFVENSIGMYNPFSLLNTFARRKFGDYWFETGRPSYLVELLKHTHYDLYEMANTETDVDVLNSIDSASINPVPVIYQSGYLTIKDYDPEFGIYRLGFPNREVEEGFVKYLLPFYTSVSAPKTPFEIGQFVREIRSGDYDAFFRRLQSFFADTPYEVIAGQKPERDTELHYRNVLFIVFKLVGLYTQVEYHTSQGRIDLVLKTDRYIYVMEFKLNGTAEEALRQIEERQYALPFASDPRQVFKIGVNFSSVTRNIERWLVE
;
A
#
# COMPACT_ATOMS: atom_id res chain seq x y z
N ASP A 1 -18.89 31.49 17.23
CA ASP A 1 -19.13 30.18 16.61
C ASP A 1 -18.09 29.93 15.53
N MET A 2 -16.99 29.29 15.92
CA MET A 2 -15.97 28.87 14.96
C MET A 2 -16.54 27.73 14.14
N ASN A 3 -16.66 27.93 12.82
CA ASN A 3 -17.00 26.86 11.90
C ASN A 3 -15.92 25.76 12.01
N GLN A 4 -16.24 24.73 12.75
CA GLN A 4 -15.35 23.59 12.90
C GLN A 4 -15.35 22.79 11.59
N THR A 5 -14.16 22.55 11.02
CA THR A 5 -14.00 21.72 9.84
C THR A 5 -14.50 20.30 10.11
N ILE A 6 -15.33 19.78 9.23
CA ILE A 6 -15.83 18.41 9.29
C ILE A 6 -15.06 17.58 8.26
N TYR A 7 -14.39 16.53 8.73
CA TYR A 7 -13.57 15.68 7.86
C TYR A 7 -14.36 14.47 7.35
N PRO A 8 -14.27 14.16 6.05
CA PRO A 8 -15.03 13.05 5.46
C PRO A 8 -14.35 11.69 5.71
N ILE A 9 -14.13 11.34 6.97
CA ILE A 9 -13.50 10.09 7.35
C ILE A 9 -14.46 8.94 7.11
N GLY A 10 -14.08 8.00 6.22
CA GLY A 10 -14.93 6.88 5.84
C GLY A 10 -16.12 7.26 4.95
N ILE A 11 -16.22 8.52 4.55
CA ILE A 11 -17.27 9.01 3.65
C ILE A 11 -16.68 9.17 2.25
N GLN A 12 -17.24 8.45 1.28
CA GLN A 12 -16.74 8.40 -0.09
C GLN A 12 -17.77 8.89 -1.10
N ASN A 13 -18.94 9.36 -0.64
CA ASN A 13 -20.01 9.87 -1.48
C ASN A 13 -19.87 11.39 -1.64
N PHE A 14 -19.58 11.83 -2.86
CA PHE A 14 -19.37 13.23 -3.20
C PHE A 14 -20.60 14.10 -2.88
N GLU A 15 -21.79 13.61 -3.20
CA GLU A 15 -23.03 14.35 -2.92
C GLU A 15 -23.21 14.60 -1.42
N LYS A 16 -23.00 13.58 -0.59
CA LYS A 16 -23.05 13.71 0.86
C LYS A 16 -22.01 14.70 1.38
N ILE A 17 -20.79 14.62 0.87
CA ILE A 17 -19.69 15.53 1.26
C ILE A 17 -20.08 16.97 0.97
N ARG A 18 -20.62 17.25 -0.21
CA ARG A 18 -20.97 18.61 -0.61
C ARG A 18 -22.23 19.12 0.09
N LYS A 19 -23.26 18.29 0.26
CA LYS A 19 -24.50 18.68 0.93
C LYS A 19 -24.33 18.90 2.43
N ASP A 20 -23.54 18.08 3.09
CA ASP A 20 -23.37 18.12 4.54
C ASP A 20 -22.20 19.01 4.99
N GLY A 21 -21.51 19.67 4.06
CA GLY A 21 -20.46 20.64 4.36
C GLY A 21 -19.14 20.03 4.82
N TYR A 22 -18.86 18.80 4.42
CA TYR A 22 -17.55 18.18 4.71
C TYR A 22 -16.43 18.83 3.91
N LEU A 23 -15.21 18.76 4.42
CA LEU A 23 -14.03 19.18 3.70
C LEU A 23 -13.91 18.42 2.38
N TYR A 24 -13.67 19.13 1.31
CA TYR A 24 -13.37 18.56 0.00
C TYR A 24 -12.13 19.22 -0.59
N ILE A 25 -11.12 18.44 -0.91
CA ILE A 25 -9.93 18.91 -1.63
C ILE A 25 -10.25 18.81 -3.13
N ASP A 26 -10.32 19.95 -3.79
CA ASP A 26 -10.82 20.05 -5.17
C ASP A 26 -9.89 19.37 -6.18
N LYS A 27 -10.33 18.25 -6.74
CA LYS A 27 -9.68 17.52 -7.83
C LYS A 27 -10.40 17.68 -9.16
N THR A 28 -11.43 18.54 -9.22
CA THR A 28 -12.35 18.58 -10.36
C THR A 28 -11.74 19.10 -11.64
N ALA A 29 -10.66 19.89 -11.59
CA ALA A 29 -9.92 20.28 -12.79
C ALA A 29 -9.31 19.07 -13.51
N LEU A 30 -8.70 18.16 -12.78
CA LEU A 30 -8.15 16.91 -13.32
C LEU A 30 -9.25 15.97 -13.81
N ILE A 31 -10.35 15.91 -13.08
CA ILE A 31 -11.52 15.10 -13.46
C ILE A 31 -12.10 15.60 -14.79
N TYR A 32 -12.20 16.92 -14.96
CA TYR A 32 -12.64 17.52 -16.22
C TYR A 32 -11.70 17.15 -17.37
N GLN A 33 -10.39 17.25 -17.16
CA GLN A 33 -9.39 16.84 -18.15
C GLN A 33 -9.57 15.36 -18.53
N LEU A 34 -9.75 14.49 -17.56
CA LEU A 34 -9.98 13.05 -17.76
C LEU A 34 -11.19 12.83 -18.67
N VAL A 35 -12.30 13.48 -18.36
CA VAL A 35 -13.57 13.33 -19.10
C VAL A 35 -13.43 13.83 -20.54
N LYS A 36 -12.68 14.90 -20.78
CA LYS A 36 -12.57 15.56 -22.10
C LYS A 36 -11.51 14.94 -23.01
N THR A 37 -10.57 14.15 -22.48
CA THR A 37 -9.43 13.66 -23.28
C THR A 37 -9.44 12.18 -23.59
N GLY A 38 -10.40 11.42 -23.09
CA GLY A 38 -10.50 9.99 -23.38
C GLY A 38 -11.81 9.37 -22.92
N SER A 39 -11.91 8.05 -23.06
CA SER A 39 -13.16 7.33 -22.82
C SER A 39 -13.01 6.10 -21.91
N TYR A 40 -11.90 5.39 -21.98
CA TYR A 40 -11.71 4.15 -21.24
C TYR A 40 -10.48 4.26 -20.36
N TYR A 41 -10.68 4.16 -19.04
CA TYR A 41 -9.63 4.38 -18.06
C TYR A 41 -9.57 3.27 -17.03
N PHE A 42 -8.35 2.98 -16.60
CA PHE A 42 -8.03 2.10 -15.49
C PHE A 42 -7.17 2.84 -14.47
N LEU A 43 -7.53 2.75 -13.18
CA LEU A 43 -6.77 3.36 -12.10
C LEU A 43 -6.56 2.37 -10.95
N SER A 44 -5.30 2.10 -10.64
CA SER A 44 -4.89 1.38 -9.44
C SER A 44 -4.29 2.36 -8.42
N ARG A 45 -4.79 2.32 -7.20
CA ARG A 45 -4.26 3.09 -6.05
C ARG A 45 -4.44 2.26 -4.78
N PRO A 46 -3.65 2.49 -3.74
CA PRO A 46 -3.86 1.82 -2.46
C PRO A 46 -5.27 2.06 -1.92
N ARG A 47 -5.73 1.17 -1.05
CA ARG A 47 -7.03 1.34 -0.39
C ARG A 47 -7.12 2.67 0.35
N ARG A 48 -8.30 3.24 0.43
CA ARG A 48 -8.60 4.51 1.13
C ARG A 48 -7.82 5.71 0.62
N PHE A 49 -7.48 5.70 -0.66
CA PHE A 49 -6.77 6.81 -1.32
C PHE A 49 -7.70 7.76 -2.07
N GLY A 50 -9.02 7.52 -2.04
CA GLY A 50 -9.98 8.40 -2.69
C GLY A 50 -10.52 7.92 -4.03
N LYS A 51 -10.30 6.65 -4.39
CA LYS A 51 -10.83 6.06 -5.64
C LYS A 51 -12.36 6.09 -5.69
N SER A 52 -13.02 5.67 -4.63
CA SER A 52 -14.49 5.66 -4.57
C SER A 52 -15.06 7.07 -4.61
N LEU A 53 -14.39 8.04 -4.00
CA LEU A 53 -14.77 9.45 -4.08
C LEU A 53 -14.65 9.98 -5.52
N LEU A 54 -13.58 9.61 -6.23
CA LEU A 54 -13.42 9.94 -7.65
C LEU A 54 -14.58 9.43 -8.48
N LEU A 55 -14.97 8.16 -8.30
CA LEU A 55 -16.11 7.58 -9.02
C LEU A 55 -17.42 8.27 -8.67
N SER A 56 -17.66 8.53 -7.40
CA SER A 56 -18.84 9.25 -6.92
C SER A 56 -18.91 10.68 -7.48
N THR A 57 -17.77 11.35 -7.61
CA THR A 57 -17.68 12.68 -8.21
C THR A 57 -18.04 12.64 -9.70
N LEU A 58 -17.52 11.66 -10.43
CA LEU A 58 -17.85 11.43 -11.84
C LEU A 58 -19.35 11.13 -12.02
N GLU A 59 -19.91 10.32 -11.14
CA GLU A 59 -21.35 10.01 -11.17
C GLU A 59 -22.19 11.28 -11.04
N ALA A 60 -21.90 12.12 -10.05
CA ALA A 60 -22.59 13.41 -9.85
C ALA A 60 -22.42 14.33 -11.06
N TYR A 61 -21.21 14.39 -11.63
CA TYR A 61 -20.94 15.19 -12.82
C TYR A 61 -21.78 14.75 -14.02
N PHE A 62 -21.79 13.44 -14.32
CA PHE A 62 -22.54 12.92 -15.46
C PHE A 62 -24.07 12.90 -15.23
N GLN A 63 -24.52 13.00 -13.99
CA GLN A 63 -25.92 13.20 -13.66
C GLN A 63 -26.35 14.67 -13.77
N GLY A 64 -25.43 15.56 -14.14
CA GLY A 64 -25.72 16.98 -14.34
C GLY A 64 -25.97 17.76 -13.04
N LYS A 65 -25.49 17.28 -11.92
CA LYS A 65 -25.72 17.89 -10.58
C LYS A 65 -24.80 19.08 -10.34
N ARG A 66 -24.93 20.11 -11.14
CA ARG A 66 -24.10 21.32 -11.11
C ARG A 66 -24.00 21.94 -9.73
N GLU A 67 -25.09 21.93 -8.96
CA GLU A 67 -25.17 22.53 -7.64
C GLU A 67 -24.14 21.94 -6.65
N LEU A 68 -23.73 20.69 -6.84
CA LEU A 68 -22.73 20.04 -5.99
C LEU A 68 -21.32 20.55 -6.27
N PHE A 69 -21.10 21.18 -7.40
CA PHE A 69 -19.80 21.69 -7.85
C PHE A 69 -19.61 23.18 -7.61
N GLU A 70 -20.52 23.82 -6.90
CA GLU A 70 -20.43 25.24 -6.58
C GLU A 70 -19.12 25.57 -5.88
N GLY A 71 -18.39 26.56 -6.43
CA GLY A 71 -17.08 26.97 -5.90
C GLY A 71 -15.90 26.10 -6.32
N LEU A 72 -16.14 24.99 -7.02
CA LEU A 72 -15.09 24.12 -7.52
C LEU A 72 -14.71 24.47 -8.96
N ALA A 73 -13.51 24.02 -9.38
CA ALA A 73 -13.00 24.28 -10.72
C ALA A 73 -13.95 23.82 -11.83
N MET A 74 -14.61 22.67 -11.66
CA MET A 74 -15.54 22.09 -12.63
C MET A 74 -16.71 23.02 -12.96
N GLU A 75 -17.19 23.80 -12.00
CA GLU A 75 -18.29 24.75 -12.23
C GLU A 75 -17.95 25.75 -13.31
N ARG A 76 -16.72 26.20 -13.35
CA ARG A 76 -16.23 27.18 -14.33
C ARG A 76 -15.85 26.54 -15.67
N LEU A 77 -15.39 25.30 -15.63
CA LEU A 77 -14.87 24.60 -16.82
C LEU A 77 -16.00 23.99 -17.66
N GLU A 78 -17.02 23.39 -17.03
CA GLU A 78 -18.14 22.77 -17.72
C GLU A 78 -19.24 23.79 -17.97
N LYS A 79 -19.70 23.86 -19.22
CA LYS A 79 -20.73 24.83 -19.64
C LYS A 79 -22.11 24.20 -19.87
N ASP A 80 -22.12 22.93 -20.28
CA ASP A 80 -23.35 22.31 -20.79
C ASP A 80 -24.08 21.45 -19.76
N TRP A 81 -23.37 20.79 -18.87
CA TRP A 81 -23.93 19.93 -17.79
C TRP A 81 -24.95 18.92 -18.30
N GLU A 82 -24.62 18.26 -19.43
CA GLU A 82 -25.49 17.21 -19.99
C GLU A 82 -25.66 16.05 -19.04
N VAL A 83 -26.86 15.45 -19.07
CA VAL A 83 -27.20 14.30 -18.21
C VAL A 83 -27.02 13.00 -18.99
N TYR A 84 -26.18 12.12 -18.46
CA TYR A 84 -25.91 10.80 -19.02
C TYR A 84 -26.45 9.71 -18.09
N PRO A 85 -26.89 8.55 -18.64
CA PRO A 85 -27.17 7.39 -17.78
C PRO A 85 -25.85 6.86 -17.21
N VAL A 86 -25.83 6.60 -15.90
CA VAL A 86 -24.66 6.11 -15.18
C VAL A 86 -24.96 4.73 -14.58
N LEU A 87 -24.15 3.75 -14.92
CA LEU A 87 -24.17 2.43 -14.30
C LEU A 87 -22.94 2.31 -13.40
N HIS A 88 -23.16 2.33 -12.10
CA HIS A 88 -22.09 2.29 -11.10
C HIS A 88 -22.11 0.93 -10.39
N LEU A 89 -21.11 0.11 -10.65
CA LEU A 89 -20.91 -1.21 -10.03
C LEU A 89 -19.87 -1.08 -8.93
N ASP A 90 -20.25 -1.45 -7.71
CA ASP A 90 -19.34 -1.47 -6.56
C ASP A 90 -19.21 -2.91 -6.05
N LEU A 91 -18.01 -3.50 -6.23
CA LEU A 91 -17.70 -4.84 -5.77
C LEU A 91 -17.16 -4.87 -4.33
N ASN A 92 -17.09 -3.73 -3.66
CA ASN A 92 -16.50 -3.61 -2.33
C ASN A 92 -17.34 -4.17 -1.18
N THR A 93 -18.63 -4.41 -1.42
CA THR A 93 -19.61 -4.69 -0.36
C THR A 93 -19.73 -6.16 0.04
N ARG A 94 -18.97 -7.08 -0.57
CA ARG A 94 -19.11 -8.53 -0.32
C ARG A 94 -17.78 -9.22 -0.06
N TYR A 95 -17.87 -10.39 0.60
CA TYR A 95 -16.79 -11.34 0.71
C TYR A 95 -16.96 -12.43 -0.36
N TYR A 96 -15.95 -12.59 -1.22
CA TYR A 96 -16.01 -13.47 -2.40
C TYR A 96 -15.31 -14.81 -2.13
N LYS A 97 -15.92 -15.64 -1.32
CA LYS A 97 -15.41 -16.99 -1.02
C LYS A 97 -15.63 -17.99 -2.14
N ASP A 98 -16.57 -17.72 -3.05
CA ASP A 98 -16.94 -18.60 -4.17
C ASP A 98 -17.55 -17.78 -5.33
N THR A 99 -17.85 -18.48 -6.42
CA THR A 99 -18.47 -17.87 -7.60
C THR A 99 -19.91 -17.44 -7.35
N ALA A 100 -20.61 -18.09 -6.42
CA ALA A 100 -21.99 -17.75 -6.08
C ALA A 100 -22.09 -16.34 -5.47
N ALA A 101 -21.09 -15.93 -4.67
CA ALA A 101 -21.05 -14.59 -4.10
C ALA A 101 -20.88 -13.52 -5.19
N LEU A 102 -20.04 -13.77 -6.19
CA LEU A 102 -19.86 -12.85 -7.34
C LEU A 102 -21.12 -12.79 -8.19
N THR A 103 -21.72 -13.94 -8.50
CA THR A 103 -23.00 -14.01 -9.23
C THR A 103 -24.08 -13.21 -8.52
N SER A 104 -24.18 -13.35 -7.21
CA SER A 104 -25.18 -12.65 -6.40
C SER A 104 -25.04 -11.12 -6.48
N ILE A 105 -23.82 -10.58 -6.36
CA ILE A 105 -23.62 -9.13 -6.41
C ILE A 105 -23.87 -8.57 -7.82
N LEU A 106 -23.39 -9.25 -8.85
CA LEU A 106 -23.64 -8.83 -10.23
C LEU A 106 -25.13 -8.87 -10.56
N ASN A 107 -25.82 -9.91 -10.13
CA ASN A 107 -27.27 -10.03 -10.29
C ASN A 107 -28.01 -8.88 -9.58
N GLU A 108 -27.62 -8.53 -8.37
CA GLU A 108 -28.22 -7.44 -7.60
C GLU A 108 -28.12 -6.09 -8.34
N PHE A 109 -26.95 -5.76 -8.86
CA PHE A 109 -26.78 -4.53 -9.65
C PHE A 109 -27.53 -4.58 -10.97
N LEU A 110 -27.51 -5.71 -11.67
CA LEU A 110 -28.26 -5.88 -12.91
C LEU A 110 -29.76 -5.71 -12.68
N GLU A 111 -30.31 -6.27 -11.63
CA GLU A 111 -31.74 -6.11 -11.28
C GLU A 111 -32.11 -4.64 -11.07
N LYS A 112 -31.27 -3.86 -10.38
CA LYS A 112 -31.48 -2.42 -10.19
C LYS A 112 -31.51 -1.68 -11.53
N TRP A 113 -30.58 -1.99 -12.42
CA TRP A 113 -30.50 -1.34 -13.74
C TRP A 113 -31.65 -1.80 -14.66
N GLU A 114 -32.00 -3.08 -14.60
CA GLU A 114 -33.12 -3.63 -15.35
C GLU A 114 -34.46 -3.01 -14.91
N ALA A 115 -34.61 -2.73 -13.63
CA ALA A 115 -35.81 -2.02 -13.14
C ALA A 115 -35.97 -0.63 -13.78
N LEU A 116 -34.85 0.01 -14.13
CA LEU A 116 -34.85 1.33 -14.79
C LEU A 116 -35.02 1.23 -16.32
N TYR A 117 -34.43 0.25 -16.97
CA TYR A 117 -34.26 0.23 -18.42
C TYR A 117 -34.94 -0.95 -19.13
N GLY A 118 -35.23 -2.05 -18.45
CA GLY A 118 -35.96 -3.17 -19.01
C GLY A 118 -35.52 -4.54 -18.52
N THR A 119 -36.45 -5.44 -18.35
CA THR A 119 -36.29 -6.77 -17.73
C THR A 119 -36.32 -7.92 -18.72
N GLU A 120 -36.36 -7.65 -20.02
CA GLU A 120 -36.60 -8.66 -21.08
C GLU A 120 -35.52 -9.75 -21.16
N LYS A 121 -34.33 -9.49 -20.66
CA LYS A 121 -33.18 -10.41 -20.69
C LYS A 121 -32.83 -11.04 -19.34
N GLN A 122 -33.69 -10.92 -18.33
CA GLN A 122 -33.42 -11.41 -16.97
C GLN A 122 -32.99 -12.90 -16.88
N GLY A 123 -33.53 -13.75 -17.73
CA GLY A 123 -33.19 -15.17 -17.75
C GLY A 123 -31.91 -15.52 -18.49
N ARG A 124 -31.18 -14.55 -19.02
CA ARG A 124 -29.97 -14.74 -19.81
C ARG A 124 -28.70 -14.68 -18.97
N ALA A 125 -27.56 -14.94 -19.61
CA ALA A 125 -26.26 -14.82 -18.97
C ALA A 125 -26.00 -13.38 -18.49
N LEU A 126 -25.16 -13.23 -17.48
CA LEU A 126 -24.87 -11.92 -16.86
C LEU A 126 -24.36 -10.90 -17.88
N GLU A 127 -23.48 -11.30 -18.79
CA GLU A 127 -22.95 -10.43 -19.84
C GLU A 127 -24.02 -10.04 -20.88
N GLU A 128 -24.96 -10.91 -21.18
CA GLU A 128 -26.07 -10.57 -22.08
C GLU A 128 -27.02 -9.55 -21.43
N ARG A 129 -27.29 -9.71 -20.16
CA ARG A 129 -28.10 -8.77 -19.37
C ARG A 129 -27.43 -7.40 -19.29
N PHE A 130 -26.13 -7.37 -19.07
CA PHE A 130 -25.35 -6.14 -19.02
C PHE A 130 -25.36 -5.40 -20.35
N SER A 131 -25.10 -6.11 -21.46
CA SER A 131 -25.21 -5.55 -22.82
C SER A 131 -26.58 -4.94 -23.08
N TYR A 132 -27.63 -5.65 -22.70
CA TYR A 132 -29.02 -5.22 -22.90
C TYR A 132 -29.32 -3.92 -22.13
N VAL A 133 -28.92 -3.84 -20.86
CA VAL A 133 -29.12 -2.64 -20.04
C VAL A 133 -28.40 -1.43 -20.65
N ILE A 134 -27.16 -1.61 -21.10
CA ILE A 134 -26.42 -0.53 -21.76
C ILE A 134 -27.13 -0.05 -23.02
N GLU A 135 -27.56 -0.97 -23.86
CA GLU A 135 -28.27 -0.64 -25.11
C GLU A 135 -29.57 0.10 -24.81
N GLN A 136 -30.39 -0.39 -23.86
CA GLN A 136 -31.64 0.22 -23.50
C GLN A 136 -31.48 1.59 -22.86
N ALA A 137 -30.51 1.76 -21.99
CA ALA A 137 -30.19 3.05 -21.39
C ALA A 137 -29.84 4.08 -22.47
N TYR A 138 -29.01 3.69 -23.43
CA TYR A 138 -28.67 4.56 -24.58
C TYR A 138 -29.88 4.92 -25.42
N ARG A 139 -30.72 3.94 -25.79
CA ARG A 139 -31.92 4.17 -26.60
C ARG A 139 -32.94 5.06 -25.90
N GLN A 140 -33.21 4.82 -24.62
CA GLN A 140 -34.23 5.54 -23.87
C GLN A 140 -33.83 6.97 -23.51
N THR A 141 -32.57 7.23 -23.27
CA THR A 141 -32.08 8.56 -22.87
C THR A 141 -31.56 9.40 -24.04
N GLY A 142 -31.21 8.76 -25.15
CA GLY A 142 -30.54 9.43 -26.28
C GLY A 142 -29.09 9.77 -26.00
N HIS A 143 -28.55 9.40 -24.83
CA HIS A 143 -27.18 9.64 -24.42
C HIS A 143 -26.43 8.33 -24.19
N ARG A 144 -25.14 8.31 -24.57
CA ARG A 144 -24.28 7.16 -24.31
C ARG A 144 -24.08 6.96 -22.82
N VAL A 145 -23.79 5.72 -22.42
CA VAL A 145 -23.78 5.27 -21.04
C VAL A 145 -22.40 5.50 -20.42
N VAL A 146 -22.39 5.93 -19.17
CA VAL A 146 -21.19 6.01 -18.33
C VAL A 146 -21.14 4.78 -17.44
N ILE A 147 -20.00 4.07 -17.45
CA ILE A 147 -19.78 2.85 -16.68
C ILE A 147 -18.68 3.12 -15.65
N LEU A 148 -19.03 2.99 -14.37
CA LEU A 148 -18.09 3.17 -13.26
C LEU A 148 -18.03 1.86 -12.47
N ILE A 149 -16.81 1.29 -12.35
CA ILE A 149 -16.60 0.02 -11.65
C ILE A 149 -15.58 0.23 -10.54
N ASP A 150 -16.02 0.08 -9.29
CA ASP A 150 -15.19 0.25 -8.10
C ASP A 150 -14.73 -1.11 -7.58
N GLU A 151 -13.44 -1.20 -7.25
CA GLU A 151 -12.81 -2.39 -6.67
C GLU A 151 -12.99 -3.65 -7.56
N TYR A 152 -12.68 -3.51 -8.85
CA TYR A 152 -12.82 -4.59 -9.84
C TYR A 152 -12.10 -5.88 -9.44
N ASP A 153 -10.99 -5.75 -8.72
CA ASP A 153 -10.08 -6.83 -8.37
C ASP A 153 -10.37 -7.49 -7.02
N LYS A 154 -11.33 -6.98 -6.27
CA LYS A 154 -11.61 -7.49 -4.93
C LYS A 154 -11.90 -8.99 -4.89
N PRO A 155 -12.70 -9.56 -5.81
CA PRO A 155 -12.90 -11.02 -5.85
C PRO A 155 -11.59 -11.80 -6.01
N LEU A 156 -10.68 -11.29 -6.83
CA LEU A 156 -9.38 -11.92 -7.09
C LEU A 156 -8.42 -11.76 -5.92
N LEU A 157 -8.38 -10.58 -5.31
CA LEU A 157 -7.53 -10.29 -4.16
C LEU A 157 -7.85 -11.16 -2.95
N GLN A 158 -9.12 -11.40 -2.70
CA GLN A 158 -9.55 -12.24 -1.58
C GLN A 158 -9.21 -13.72 -1.76
N ASN A 159 -8.85 -14.14 -2.97
CA ASN A 159 -8.53 -15.51 -3.33
C ASN A 159 -7.10 -15.67 -3.89
N LEU A 160 -6.16 -14.84 -3.44
CA LEU A 160 -4.76 -14.90 -3.88
C LEU A 160 -4.10 -16.26 -3.65
N HIS A 161 -4.50 -16.97 -2.62
CA HIS A 161 -3.97 -18.28 -2.22
C HIS A 161 -4.65 -19.46 -2.93
N ASP A 162 -5.69 -19.22 -3.73
CA ASP A 162 -6.51 -20.25 -4.37
C ASP A 162 -6.56 -20.02 -5.89
N GLU A 163 -5.65 -20.65 -6.62
CA GLU A 163 -5.54 -20.49 -8.08
C GLU A 163 -6.80 -20.98 -8.81
N ASP A 164 -7.41 -22.08 -8.35
CA ASP A 164 -8.61 -22.63 -8.97
C ASP A 164 -9.79 -21.67 -8.84
N MET A 165 -9.96 -21.07 -7.66
CA MET A 165 -11.01 -20.07 -7.44
C MET A 165 -10.75 -18.81 -8.24
N GLN A 166 -9.50 -18.35 -8.33
CA GLN A 166 -9.15 -17.21 -9.18
C GLN A 166 -9.51 -17.45 -10.64
N ASP A 167 -9.20 -18.63 -11.17
CA ASP A 167 -9.54 -18.97 -12.55
C ASP A 167 -11.05 -18.97 -12.78
N GLN A 168 -11.82 -19.52 -11.86
CA GLN A 168 -13.28 -19.50 -11.94
C GLN A 168 -13.84 -18.07 -11.90
N LEU A 169 -13.32 -17.22 -11.03
CA LEU A 169 -13.74 -15.82 -10.93
C LEU A 169 -13.33 -15.02 -12.18
N ARG A 170 -12.13 -15.24 -12.72
CA ARG A 170 -11.70 -14.63 -13.98
C ARG A 170 -12.61 -15.02 -15.13
N ASN A 171 -12.97 -16.31 -15.22
CA ASN A 171 -13.86 -16.81 -16.26
C ASN A 171 -15.27 -16.20 -16.21
N MET A 172 -15.69 -15.71 -15.05
CA MET A 172 -16.92 -14.94 -14.91
C MET A 172 -16.73 -13.46 -15.27
N LEU A 173 -15.64 -12.87 -14.81
CA LEU A 173 -15.39 -11.42 -14.98
C LEU A 173 -15.01 -11.06 -16.42
N LYS A 174 -14.25 -11.92 -17.10
CA LYS A 174 -13.78 -11.64 -18.48
C LYS A 174 -14.91 -11.40 -19.47
N PRO A 175 -15.92 -12.28 -19.61
CA PRO A 175 -17.05 -12.00 -20.51
C PRO A 175 -17.89 -10.81 -20.04
N PHE A 176 -18.05 -10.63 -18.75
CA PHE A 176 -18.79 -9.49 -18.19
C PHE A 176 -18.16 -8.15 -18.57
N TYR A 177 -16.86 -7.99 -18.31
CA TYR A 177 -16.14 -6.77 -18.69
C TYR A 177 -15.90 -6.65 -20.20
N GLY A 178 -15.90 -7.76 -20.92
CA GLY A 178 -15.81 -7.78 -22.38
C GLY A 178 -16.97 -7.05 -23.08
N VAL A 179 -18.09 -6.86 -22.39
CA VAL A 179 -19.23 -6.08 -22.86
C VAL A 179 -18.81 -4.62 -23.14
N LEU A 180 -17.85 -4.09 -22.41
CA LEU A 180 -17.34 -2.72 -22.63
C LEU A 180 -16.78 -2.54 -24.04
N LYS A 181 -16.20 -3.60 -24.61
CA LYS A 181 -15.70 -3.59 -25.98
C LYS A 181 -16.84 -3.74 -27.00
N THR A 182 -17.72 -4.71 -26.79
CA THR A 182 -18.81 -5.00 -27.74
C THR A 182 -19.84 -3.88 -27.78
N MET A 183 -20.01 -3.14 -26.69
CA MET A 183 -20.96 -2.03 -26.57
C MET A 183 -20.30 -0.65 -26.72
N ASP A 184 -19.12 -0.58 -27.29
CA ASP A 184 -18.33 0.66 -27.43
C ASP A 184 -19.14 1.83 -27.99
N GLY A 185 -19.95 1.58 -29.02
CA GLY A 185 -20.78 2.63 -29.63
C GLY A 185 -21.83 3.26 -28.72
N ALA A 186 -22.19 2.58 -27.63
CA ALA A 186 -23.17 3.05 -26.65
C ALA A 186 -22.52 3.58 -25.35
N ILE A 187 -21.20 3.60 -25.26
CA ILE A 187 -20.47 4.00 -24.04
C ILE A 187 -19.80 5.35 -24.22
N ARG A 188 -20.11 6.30 -23.33
CA ARG A 188 -19.49 7.63 -23.27
C ARG A 188 -18.13 7.58 -22.57
N LEU A 189 -18.07 6.88 -21.41
CA LEU A 189 -16.88 6.75 -20.60
C LEU A 189 -17.01 5.50 -19.73
N ALA A 190 -15.89 4.81 -19.52
CA ALA A 190 -15.76 3.74 -18.55
C ALA A 190 -14.51 3.98 -17.72
N LEU A 191 -14.64 3.94 -16.40
CA LEU A 191 -13.52 3.99 -15.47
C LEU A 191 -13.60 2.81 -14.52
N LEU A 192 -12.54 2.01 -14.49
CA LEU A 192 -12.41 0.86 -13.61
C LEU A 192 -11.31 1.17 -12.59
N THR A 193 -11.64 1.00 -11.32
CA THR A 193 -10.66 1.19 -10.24
C THR A 193 -10.42 -0.09 -9.48
N GLY A 194 -9.23 -0.19 -8.89
CA GLY A 194 -8.85 -1.27 -8.00
C GLY A 194 -7.63 -0.93 -7.18
N VAL A 195 -7.28 -1.83 -6.28
CA VAL A 195 -6.03 -1.73 -5.51
C VAL A 195 -4.87 -2.21 -6.38
N THR A 196 -5.05 -3.31 -7.08
CA THR A 196 -4.00 -3.96 -7.86
C THR A 196 -4.34 -3.99 -9.34
N LYS A 197 -3.33 -4.37 -10.13
CA LYS A 197 -3.48 -4.66 -11.56
C LYS A 197 -3.68 -6.18 -11.80
N PHE A 198 -4.11 -6.86 -10.76
CA PHE A 198 -4.35 -8.29 -10.78
C PHE A 198 -5.46 -8.64 -11.78
N GLY A 199 -5.14 -9.45 -12.76
CA GLY A 199 -6.09 -9.77 -13.81
C GLY A 199 -6.23 -8.72 -14.92
N LYS A 200 -5.47 -7.62 -14.89
CA LYS A 200 -5.48 -6.62 -15.95
C LYS A 200 -5.26 -7.25 -17.32
N VAL A 201 -4.26 -8.13 -17.44
CA VAL A 201 -3.95 -8.85 -18.68
C VAL A 201 -4.99 -9.93 -18.95
N SER A 202 -5.38 -10.73 -17.95
CA SER A 202 -6.26 -11.87 -18.11
C SER A 202 -7.74 -11.51 -18.23
N VAL A 203 -8.18 -10.42 -17.58
CA VAL A 203 -9.59 -10.00 -17.58
C VAL A 203 -9.86 -8.95 -18.66
N PHE A 204 -8.91 -8.05 -18.92
CA PHE A 204 -9.06 -6.92 -19.85
C PHE A 204 -8.24 -7.09 -21.14
N SER A 205 -7.77 -8.29 -21.46
CA SER A 205 -6.94 -8.54 -22.64
C SER A 205 -7.60 -8.10 -23.96
N ASP A 206 -8.93 -8.12 -24.01
CA ASP A 206 -9.71 -7.72 -25.18
C ASP A 206 -10.01 -6.21 -25.24
N LEU A 207 -9.69 -5.45 -24.17
CA LEU A 207 -9.90 -4.00 -24.10
C LEU A 207 -8.62 -3.26 -24.50
N ASN A 208 -8.35 -3.21 -25.80
CA ASN A 208 -7.12 -2.59 -26.33
C ASN A 208 -7.05 -1.07 -26.14
N ASN A 209 -8.19 -0.42 -25.91
CA ASN A 209 -8.32 1.01 -25.75
C ASN A 209 -8.35 1.46 -24.29
N LEU A 210 -8.16 0.55 -23.35
CA LEU A 210 -8.14 0.86 -21.91
C LEU A 210 -6.83 1.59 -21.55
N MET A 211 -6.95 2.84 -21.16
CA MET A 211 -5.82 3.66 -20.75
C MET A 211 -5.56 3.48 -19.26
N ASP A 212 -4.43 2.90 -18.91
CA ASP A 212 -3.99 2.81 -17.52
C ASP A 212 -3.35 4.13 -17.10
N ILE A 213 -4.03 4.86 -16.23
CA ILE A 213 -3.57 6.16 -15.71
C ILE A 213 -2.84 6.05 -14.37
N SER A 214 -2.62 4.83 -13.89
CA SER A 214 -1.98 4.62 -12.58
C SER A 214 -0.57 5.18 -12.49
N MET A 215 0.20 5.12 -13.61
CA MET A 215 1.55 5.65 -13.72
C MET A 215 1.66 6.77 -14.77
N ASP A 216 0.59 7.52 -14.98
CA ASP A 216 0.53 8.65 -15.91
C ASP A 216 0.81 9.96 -15.17
N ASP A 217 1.83 10.70 -15.62
CA ASP A 217 2.24 11.98 -15.01
C ASP A 217 1.09 12.98 -14.87
N ARG A 218 0.15 12.97 -15.82
CA ARG A 218 -0.99 13.89 -15.82
C ARG A 218 -1.94 13.67 -14.66
N TYR A 219 -1.99 12.44 -14.10
CA TYR A 219 -2.99 12.03 -13.12
C TYR A 219 -2.40 11.61 -11.77
N VAL A 220 -1.15 11.97 -11.50
CA VAL A 220 -0.49 11.68 -10.21
C VAL A 220 -1.32 12.21 -9.04
N GLU A 221 -1.89 13.39 -9.18
CA GLU A 221 -2.61 14.10 -8.12
C GLU A 221 -4.12 13.81 -8.08
N ILE A 222 -4.62 12.89 -8.90
CA ILE A 222 -6.07 12.66 -9.00
C ILE A 222 -6.65 12.05 -7.71
N CYS A 223 -5.86 11.29 -6.99
CA CYS A 223 -6.20 10.71 -5.68
C CYS A 223 -5.09 11.02 -4.68
N GLY A 224 -5.47 11.28 -3.43
CA GLY A 224 -4.52 11.65 -2.39
C GLY A 224 -4.44 13.15 -2.19
N ILE A 225 -3.50 13.58 -1.35
CA ILE A 225 -3.32 14.99 -1.01
C ILE A 225 -1.86 15.38 -1.25
N THR A 226 -1.63 16.55 -1.87
CA THR A 226 -0.29 17.07 -2.12
C THR A 226 0.16 17.98 -0.97
N GLU A 227 1.47 18.17 -0.84
CA GLU A 227 2.04 19.13 0.12
C GLU A 227 1.51 20.54 -0.15
N LYS A 228 1.40 20.93 -1.42
CA LYS A 228 0.83 22.22 -1.82
C LYS A 228 -0.62 22.37 -1.33
N GLU A 229 -1.43 21.34 -1.46
CA GLU A 229 -2.81 21.34 -0.97
C GLU A 229 -2.89 21.46 0.56
N ILE A 230 -1.96 20.88 1.29
CA ILE A 230 -1.88 21.06 2.74
C ILE A 230 -1.66 22.54 3.07
N HIS A 231 -0.71 23.20 2.43
CA HIS A 231 -0.41 24.60 2.71
C HIS A 231 -1.50 25.55 2.24
N THR A 232 -2.18 25.26 1.13
CA THR A 232 -3.20 26.16 0.57
C THR A 232 -4.61 25.91 1.10
N CYS A 233 -4.93 24.67 1.48
CA CYS A 233 -6.29 24.28 1.87
C CYS A 233 -6.41 23.90 3.35
N LEU A 234 -5.31 23.52 4.01
CA LEU A 234 -5.31 22.93 5.35
C LEU A 234 -4.39 23.64 6.33
N GLU A 235 -4.04 24.90 6.06
CA GLU A 235 -3.13 25.67 6.91
C GLU A 235 -3.65 25.78 8.34
N ASP A 236 -4.94 26.09 8.52
CA ASP A 236 -5.54 26.23 9.84
C ASP A 236 -5.56 24.90 10.59
N GLU A 237 -5.81 23.81 9.89
CA GLU A 237 -5.80 22.46 10.45
C GLU A 237 -4.41 22.06 10.94
N VAL A 238 -3.38 22.41 10.19
CA VAL A 238 -1.98 22.19 10.61
C VAL A 238 -1.67 23.00 11.87
N ARG A 239 -2.12 24.27 11.94
CA ARG A 239 -1.90 25.12 13.11
C ARG A 239 -2.61 24.58 14.35
N GLU A 240 -3.82 24.07 14.21
CA GLU A 240 -4.55 23.43 15.31
C GLU A 240 -3.84 22.16 15.80
N LEU A 241 -3.35 21.34 14.87
CA LEU A 241 -2.56 20.15 15.21
C LEU A 241 -1.27 20.54 15.93
N ALA A 242 -0.57 21.54 15.44
CA ALA A 242 0.67 22.04 16.04
C ALA A 242 0.43 22.49 17.49
N GLY A 243 -0.63 23.23 17.73
CA GLY A 243 -1.03 23.65 19.08
C GLY A 243 -1.34 22.48 20.01
N ALA A 244 -2.07 21.50 19.52
CA ALA A 244 -2.44 20.30 20.29
C ALA A 244 -1.22 19.42 20.64
N GLN A 245 -0.20 19.42 19.78
CA GLN A 245 1.01 18.62 19.95
C GLN A 245 2.19 19.41 20.56
N ASP A 246 1.97 20.68 20.88
CA ASP A 246 3.02 21.57 21.39
C ASP A 246 4.25 21.62 20.46
N MET A 247 3.98 21.80 19.17
CA MET A 247 4.97 21.86 18.10
C MET A 247 4.82 23.15 17.32
N THR A 248 5.89 23.58 16.64
CA THR A 248 5.79 24.65 15.67
C THR A 248 5.07 24.20 14.41
N TYR A 249 4.65 25.15 13.57
CA TYR A 249 4.06 24.84 12.26
C TYR A 249 5.02 24.00 11.40
N GLU A 250 6.29 24.41 11.34
CA GLU A 250 7.31 23.74 10.53
C GLU A 250 7.61 22.34 11.03
N GLU A 251 7.72 22.14 12.34
CA GLU A 251 7.91 20.81 12.95
C GLU A 251 6.73 19.90 12.65
N THR A 252 5.51 20.44 12.71
CA THR A 252 4.29 19.69 12.40
C THR A 252 4.26 19.27 10.93
N CYS A 253 4.61 20.17 10.01
CA CYS A 253 4.69 19.85 8.59
C CYS A 253 5.73 18.76 8.31
N LEU A 254 6.90 18.83 8.93
CA LEU A 254 7.93 17.79 8.78
C LEU A 254 7.46 16.44 9.29
N ARG A 255 6.77 16.42 10.41
CA ARG A 255 6.25 15.17 10.97
C ARG A 255 5.12 14.58 10.12
N LEU A 256 4.22 15.40 9.60
CA LEU A 256 3.19 14.98 8.66
C LEU A 256 3.81 14.35 7.41
N LYS A 257 4.86 14.98 6.90
CA LYS A 257 5.60 14.48 5.74
C LYS A 257 6.26 13.13 6.02
N GLU A 258 6.97 13.01 7.13
CA GLU A 258 7.62 11.77 7.56
C GLU A 258 6.63 10.62 7.72
N CYS A 259 5.46 10.91 8.30
CA CYS A 259 4.47 9.88 8.63
C CYS A 259 3.58 9.47 7.45
N TYR A 260 3.17 10.42 6.59
CA TYR A 260 2.06 10.18 5.66
C TYR A 260 2.32 10.52 4.20
N ASP A 261 3.41 11.22 3.88
CA ASP A 261 3.82 11.54 2.50
C ASP A 261 4.56 10.36 1.87
N GLY A 262 5.10 10.55 0.70
CA GLY A 262 6.10 9.69 0.11
C GLY A 262 5.58 8.68 -0.90
N TYR A 263 4.29 8.66 -1.19
CA TYR A 263 3.78 7.81 -2.28
C TYR A 263 4.11 8.42 -3.62
N HIS A 264 5.03 7.80 -4.34
CA HIS A 264 5.42 8.20 -5.69
C HIS A 264 4.84 7.21 -6.69
N PHE A 265 3.78 7.61 -7.38
CA PHE A 265 3.07 6.73 -8.33
C PHE A 265 3.72 6.69 -9.71
N VAL A 266 4.56 7.67 -10.00
CA VAL A 266 5.35 7.75 -11.23
C VAL A 266 6.77 8.16 -10.84
N GLU A 267 7.76 7.74 -11.63
CA GLU A 267 9.15 8.16 -11.44
C GLU A 267 9.27 9.69 -11.53
N ASN A 268 10.10 10.27 -10.69
CA ASN A 268 10.35 11.72 -10.63
C ASN A 268 9.09 12.57 -10.35
N SER A 269 8.02 11.96 -9.86
CA SER A 269 6.80 12.68 -9.48
C SER A 269 6.87 13.19 -8.04
N ILE A 270 5.96 14.10 -7.70
CA ILE A 270 5.79 14.54 -6.32
C ILE A 270 5.29 13.40 -5.43
N GLY A 271 5.61 13.49 -4.14
CA GLY A 271 5.05 12.59 -3.15
C GLY A 271 3.60 12.94 -2.84
N MET A 272 2.75 11.91 -2.73
CA MET A 272 1.36 12.06 -2.32
C MET A 272 1.21 11.62 -0.86
N TYR A 273 0.43 12.40 -0.09
CA TYR A 273 0.05 12.04 1.26
C TYR A 273 -1.11 11.05 1.26
N ASN A 274 -1.07 10.10 2.18
CA ASN A 274 -2.21 9.24 2.45
C ASN A 274 -3.37 10.08 3.02
N PRO A 275 -4.48 10.22 2.30
CA PRO A 275 -5.55 11.11 2.75
C PRO A 275 -6.28 10.60 3.99
N PHE A 276 -6.38 9.29 4.16
CA PHE A 276 -7.08 8.71 5.30
C PHE A 276 -6.37 9.00 6.62
N SER A 277 -5.07 8.71 6.70
CA SER A 277 -4.29 8.98 7.90
C SER A 277 -4.15 10.49 8.15
N LEU A 278 -3.96 11.27 7.10
CA LEU A 278 -3.84 12.72 7.22
C LEU A 278 -5.10 13.35 7.83
N LEU A 279 -6.27 13.02 7.30
CA LEU A 279 -7.54 13.56 7.80
C LEU A 279 -7.87 13.09 9.22
N ASN A 280 -7.56 11.82 9.54
CA ASN A 280 -7.72 11.33 10.90
C ASN A 280 -6.81 12.07 11.89
N THR A 281 -5.58 12.36 11.49
CA THR A 281 -4.63 13.11 12.31
C THR A 281 -5.16 14.51 12.63
N PHE A 282 -5.71 15.20 11.64
CA PHE A 282 -6.33 16.51 11.85
C PHE A 282 -7.60 16.41 12.72
N ALA A 283 -8.46 15.46 12.45
CA ALA A 283 -9.72 15.29 13.19
C ALA A 283 -9.48 14.98 14.67
N ARG A 284 -8.52 14.12 14.96
CA ARG A 284 -8.19 13.70 16.33
C ARG A 284 -7.12 14.56 16.98
N ARG A 285 -6.49 15.46 16.23
CA ARG A 285 -5.35 16.29 16.66
C ARG A 285 -4.22 15.46 17.26
N LYS A 286 -3.99 14.27 16.68
CA LYS A 286 -3.05 13.28 17.20
C LYS A 286 -2.49 12.43 16.05
N PHE A 287 -1.16 12.25 16.02
CA PHE A 287 -0.52 11.34 15.07
C PHE A 287 -0.85 9.88 15.42
N GLY A 288 -0.99 9.05 14.41
CA GLY A 288 -1.28 7.62 14.58
C GLY A 288 -1.18 6.87 13.25
N ASP A 289 -1.23 5.55 13.34
CA ASP A 289 -1.11 4.63 12.20
C ASP A 289 -2.51 4.26 11.66
N TYR A 290 -3.31 5.25 11.36
CA TYR A 290 -4.74 5.09 11.05
C TYR A 290 -5.02 4.24 9.82
N TRP A 291 -4.28 4.46 8.74
CA TRP A 291 -4.43 3.69 7.51
C TRP A 291 -4.04 2.22 7.72
N PHE A 292 -2.91 1.99 8.37
CA PHE A 292 -2.40 0.64 8.59
C PHE A 292 -3.35 -0.18 9.47
N GLU A 293 -3.89 0.41 10.51
CA GLU A 293 -4.81 -0.25 11.45
C GLU A 293 -6.15 -0.65 10.81
N THR A 294 -6.59 0.00 9.73
CA THR A 294 -7.87 -0.31 9.07
C THR A 294 -7.84 -1.55 8.19
N GLY A 295 -6.67 -2.07 7.86
CA GLY A 295 -6.55 -3.22 6.97
C GLY A 295 -5.22 -3.89 7.12
N ARG A 296 -5.08 -4.75 8.12
CA ARG A 296 -3.86 -5.52 8.36
C ARG A 296 -3.61 -6.47 7.20
N PRO A 297 -2.37 -6.54 6.69
CA PRO A 297 -2.06 -7.29 5.49
C PRO A 297 -1.81 -8.79 5.76
N SER A 298 -2.77 -9.50 6.36
CA SER A 298 -2.62 -10.92 6.68
C SER A 298 -2.30 -11.77 5.46
N TYR A 299 -2.94 -11.47 4.33
CA TYR A 299 -2.68 -12.15 3.06
C TYR A 299 -1.25 -11.94 2.55
N LEU A 300 -0.67 -10.76 2.78
CA LEU A 300 0.73 -10.48 2.40
C LEU A 300 1.71 -11.26 3.26
N VAL A 301 1.44 -11.40 4.56
CA VAL A 301 2.29 -12.19 5.45
C VAL A 301 2.28 -13.66 5.03
N GLU A 302 1.11 -14.21 4.72
CA GLU A 302 1.00 -15.58 4.21
C GLU A 302 1.75 -15.73 2.89
N LEU A 303 1.65 -14.76 2.00
CA LEU A 303 2.36 -14.74 0.72
C LEU A 303 3.88 -14.69 0.93
N LEU A 304 4.37 -13.84 1.83
CA LEU A 304 5.80 -13.73 2.15
C LEU A 304 6.35 -15.03 2.74
N LYS A 305 5.61 -15.67 3.63
CA LYS A 305 6.00 -16.96 4.20
C LYS A 305 5.97 -18.07 3.17
N HIS A 306 4.93 -18.14 2.37
CA HIS A 306 4.77 -19.18 1.34
C HIS A 306 5.84 -19.11 0.25
N THR A 307 6.26 -17.92 -0.13
CA THR A 307 7.31 -17.70 -1.12
C THR A 307 8.72 -17.71 -0.54
N HIS A 308 8.88 -17.89 0.76
CA HIS A 308 10.17 -17.84 1.47
C HIS A 308 10.94 -16.57 1.16
N TYR A 309 10.25 -15.45 1.21
CA TYR A 309 10.80 -14.17 0.80
C TYR A 309 11.85 -13.65 1.80
N ASP A 310 12.98 -13.17 1.29
CA ASP A 310 13.99 -12.47 2.10
C ASP A 310 13.51 -11.04 2.36
N LEU A 311 13.11 -10.74 3.59
CA LEU A 311 12.55 -9.44 3.95
C LEU A 311 13.51 -8.27 3.72
N TYR A 312 14.82 -8.52 3.78
CA TYR A 312 15.82 -7.51 3.46
C TYR A 312 15.67 -6.96 2.04
N GLU A 313 15.36 -7.84 1.09
CA GLU A 313 15.16 -7.46 -0.32
C GLU A 313 13.94 -6.55 -0.51
N MET A 314 12.94 -6.64 0.35
CA MET A 314 11.73 -5.82 0.26
C MET A 314 12.04 -4.32 0.33
N ALA A 315 12.99 -3.93 1.18
CA ALA A 315 13.41 -2.53 1.34
C ALA A 315 14.43 -2.06 0.29
N ASN A 316 14.96 -2.97 -0.53
CA ASN A 316 16.02 -2.71 -1.50
C ASN A 316 15.72 -3.32 -2.87
N THR A 317 14.45 -3.57 -3.17
CA THR A 317 14.05 -4.22 -4.42
C THR A 317 14.28 -3.32 -5.62
N GLU A 318 14.97 -3.88 -6.62
CA GLU A 318 15.07 -3.31 -7.96
C GLU A 318 14.20 -4.12 -8.91
N THR A 319 13.46 -3.46 -9.78
CA THR A 319 12.52 -4.12 -10.69
C THR A 319 12.28 -3.29 -11.95
N ASP A 320 11.74 -3.91 -12.99
CA ASP A 320 11.33 -3.21 -14.21
C ASP A 320 9.84 -2.85 -14.17
N VAL A 321 9.39 -2.09 -15.18
CA VAL A 321 7.99 -1.64 -15.27
C VAL A 321 7.03 -2.81 -15.48
N ASP A 322 7.45 -3.87 -16.15
CA ASP A 322 6.59 -5.02 -16.42
C ASP A 322 6.20 -5.73 -15.11
N VAL A 323 7.17 -5.88 -14.21
CA VAL A 323 6.92 -6.43 -12.87
C VAL A 323 5.96 -5.54 -12.08
N LEU A 324 6.12 -4.20 -12.15
CA LEU A 324 5.23 -3.27 -11.45
C LEU A 324 3.79 -3.30 -12.01
N ASN A 325 3.63 -3.61 -13.29
CA ASN A 325 2.35 -3.54 -13.99
C ASN A 325 1.60 -4.86 -14.09
N SER A 326 2.18 -5.99 -13.65
CA SER A 326 1.55 -7.30 -13.76
C SER A 326 1.56 -8.08 -12.47
N ILE A 327 0.47 -8.79 -12.19
CA ILE A 327 0.42 -9.84 -11.17
C ILE A 327 -0.12 -11.09 -11.86
N ASP A 328 0.75 -11.84 -12.54
CA ASP A 328 0.35 -13.08 -13.21
C ASP A 328 0.56 -14.31 -12.33
N SER A 329 1.46 -14.22 -11.35
CA SER A 329 1.74 -15.31 -10.42
C SER A 329 2.23 -14.77 -9.09
N ALA A 330 1.31 -14.39 -8.22
CA ALA A 330 1.61 -13.95 -6.87
C ALA A 330 2.38 -15.00 -6.06
N SER A 331 2.27 -16.29 -6.42
CA SER A 331 2.99 -17.38 -5.76
C SER A 331 4.49 -17.38 -6.02
N ILE A 332 4.98 -16.68 -7.07
CA ILE A 332 6.40 -16.65 -7.44
C ILE A 332 7.08 -15.37 -6.97
N ASN A 333 6.42 -14.21 -7.13
CA ASN A 333 7.00 -12.93 -6.76
C ASN A 333 5.97 -12.06 -6.01
N PRO A 334 6.15 -11.84 -4.70
CA PRO A 334 5.20 -11.04 -3.93
C PRO A 334 5.34 -9.53 -4.17
N VAL A 335 6.43 -9.05 -4.77
CA VAL A 335 6.74 -7.62 -4.91
C VAL A 335 5.64 -6.83 -5.62
N PRO A 336 5.07 -7.27 -6.76
CA PRO A 336 4.00 -6.53 -7.41
C PRO A 336 2.77 -6.31 -6.50
N VAL A 337 2.38 -7.31 -5.73
CA VAL A 337 1.25 -7.21 -4.79
C VAL A 337 1.58 -6.22 -3.67
N ILE A 338 2.77 -6.31 -3.10
CA ILE A 338 3.20 -5.43 -2.01
C ILE A 338 3.27 -3.97 -2.48
N TYR A 339 3.83 -3.74 -3.67
CA TYR A 339 3.91 -2.40 -4.28
C TYR A 339 2.52 -1.83 -4.58
N GLN A 340 1.69 -2.57 -5.30
CA GLN A 340 0.38 -2.09 -5.71
C GLN A 340 -0.56 -1.89 -4.52
N SER A 341 -0.40 -2.68 -3.46
CA SER A 341 -1.17 -2.51 -2.22
C SER A 341 -0.77 -1.30 -1.38
N GLY A 342 0.31 -0.61 -1.74
CA GLY A 342 0.73 0.62 -1.09
C GLY A 342 1.73 0.44 0.06
N TYR A 343 2.29 -0.74 0.23
CA TYR A 343 3.33 -0.97 1.25
C TYR A 343 4.73 -0.63 0.76
N LEU A 344 4.94 -0.64 -0.55
CA LEU A 344 6.15 -0.12 -1.19
C LEU A 344 5.76 0.94 -2.21
N THR A 345 6.72 1.80 -2.52
CA THR A 345 6.58 2.86 -3.52
C THR A 345 7.87 3.02 -4.32
N ILE A 346 7.81 3.78 -5.41
CA ILE A 346 8.98 4.11 -6.23
C ILE A 346 9.86 5.09 -5.44
N LYS A 347 11.12 4.72 -5.20
CA LYS A 347 12.12 5.56 -4.52
C LYS A 347 13.10 6.19 -5.49
N ASP A 348 13.43 5.48 -6.56
CA ASP A 348 14.39 5.93 -7.55
C ASP A 348 14.12 5.24 -8.88
N TYR A 349 14.66 5.79 -9.96
CA TYR A 349 14.51 5.26 -11.30
C TYR A 349 15.78 5.51 -12.11
N ASP A 350 16.29 4.44 -12.73
CA ASP A 350 17.41 4.50 -13.66
C ASP A 350 16.86 4.53 -15.09
N PRO A 351 16.91 5.69 -15.78
CA PRO A 351 16.36 5.80 -17.13
C PRO A 351 17.18 5.06 -18.19
N GLU A 352 18.46 4.78 -17.92
CA GLU A 352 19.31 4.05 -18.85
C GLU A 352 18.88 2.59 -18.99
N PHE A 353 18.57 1.96 -17.87
CA PHE A 353 18.21 0.53 -17.84
C PHE A 353 16.72 0.29 -17.58
N GLY A 354 15.93 1.33 -17.32
CA GLY A 354 14.50 1.18 -17.02
C GLY A 354 14.23 0.47 -15.70
N ILE A 355 15.08 0.67 -14.71
CA ILE A 355 14.99 -0.02 -13.42
C ILE A 355 14.49 0.91 -12.33
N TYR A 356 13.45 0.46 -11.63
CA TYR A 356 12.87 1.12 -10.47
C TYR A 356 13.45 0.54 -9.20
N ARG A 357 13.80 1.40 -8.24
CA ARG A 357 14.12 0.99 -6.88
C ARG A 357 12.91 1.29 -5.99
N LEU A 358 12.47 0.28 -5.24
CA LEU A 358 11.32 0.36 -4.36
C LEU A 358 11.75 0.44 -2.89
N GLY A 359 10.90 1.03 -2.07
CA GLY A 359 11.07 1.10 -0.63
C GLY A 359 9.77 1.51 0.06
N PHE A 360 9.78 1.57 1.38
CA PHE A 360 8.63 2.02 2.15
C PHE A 360 8.32 3.49 1.86
N PRO A 361 7.04 3.86 1.68
CA PRO A 361 6.70 5.25 1.37
C PRO A 361 6.95 6.21 2.53
N ASN A 362 6.67 5.78 3.77
CA ASN A 362 6.75 6.63 4.94
C ASN A 362 6.88 5.82 6.23
N ARG A 363 6.99 6.53 7.35
CA ARG A 363 7.15 5.92 8.67
C ARG A 363 5.94 5.10 9.10
N GLU A 364 4.73 5.56 8.85
CA GLU A 364 3.51 4.81 9.21
C GLU A 364 3.55 3.39 8.62
N VAL A 365 3.82 3.30 7.31
CA VAL A 365 3.82 2.02 6.59
C VAL A 365 4.99 1.14 7.03
N GLU A 366 6.20 1.71 7.12
CA GLU A 366 7.38 0.96 7.52
C GLU A 366 7.23 0.40 8.93
N GLU A 367 6.89 1.26 9.88
CA GLU A 367 6.71 0.87 11.28
C GLU A 367 5.56 -0.12 11.44
N GLY A 368 4.41 0.19 10.87
CA GLY A 368 3.22 -0.66 10.96
C GLY A 368 3.44 -2.04 10.36
N PHE A 369 4.03 -2.10 9.17
CA PHE A 369 4.26 -3.36 8.47
C PHE A 369 5.27 -4.24 9.20
N VAL A 370 6.39 -3.67 9.61
CA VAL A 370 7.45 -4.43 10.29
C VAL A 370 6.99 -4.88 11.69
N LYS A 371 6.28 -4.03 12.45
CA LYS A 371 5.65 -4.44 13.72
C LYS A 371 4.65 -5.58 13.53
N TYR A 372 3.87 -5.50 12.46
CA TYR A 372 2.89 -6.54 12.14
C TYR A 372 3.55 -7.88 11.80
N LEU A 373 4.72 -7.86 11.15
CA LEU A 373 5.47 -9.07 10.82
C LEU A 373 6.04 -9.79 12.06
N LEU A 374 6.40 -9.06 13.09
CA LEU A 374 7.13 -9.62 14.25
C LEU A 374 6.45 -10.85 14.87
N PRO A 375 5.14 -10.85 15.18
CA PRO A 375 4.49 -12.02 15.76
C PRO A 375 4.45 -13.26 14.86
N PHE A 376 4.56 -13.08 13.55
CA PHE A 376 4.56 -14.18 12.58
C PHE A 376 5.93 -14.84 12.42
N TYR A 377 6.99 -14.14 12.79
CA TYR A 377 8.38 -14.59 12.65
C TYR A 377 9.03 -14.90 13.99
N THR A 378 8.39 -14.53 15.11
CA THR A 378 8.90 -14.73 16.47
C THR A 378 7.80 -15.23 17.39
N SER A 379 8.15 -15.55 18.64
CA SER A 379 7.18 -15.93 19.68
C SER A 379 6.52 -14.72 20.36
N VAL A 380 6.88 -13.50 19.99
CA VAL A 380 6.35 -12.28 20.61
C VAL A 380 4.92 -12.03 20.14
N SER A 381 3.98 -11.90 21.07
CA SER A 381 2.60 -11.57 20.73
C SER A 381 2.45 -10.10 20.30
N ALA A 382 1.46 -9.81 19.43
CA ALA A 382 1.21 -8.46 18.95
C ALA A 382 1.09 -7.41 20.07
N PRO A 383 0.34 -7.64 21.17
CA PRO A 383 0.24 -6.66 22.25
C PRO A 383 1.56 -6.39 22.98
N LYS A 384 2.50 -7.32 22.98
CA LYS A 384 3.81 -7.18 23.63
C LYS A 384 4.86 -6.52 22.73
N THR A 385 4.63 -6.42 21.44
CA THR A 385 5.60 -5.88 20.48
C THR A 385 6.13 -4.50 20.87
N PRO A 386 5.29 -3.49 21.18
CA PRO A 386 5.80 -2.17 21.55
C PRO A 386 6.68 -2.21 22.79
N PHE A 387 6.33 -3.02 23.79
CA PHE A 387 7.11 -3.18 25.01
C PHE A 387 8.49 -3.77 24.71
N GLU A 388 8.55 -4.84 23.93
CA GLU A 388 9.81 -5.50 23.58
C GLU A 388 10.74 -4.60 22.78
N ILE A 389 10.20 -3.87 21.81
CA ILE A 389 10.98 -2.91 21.02
C ILE A 389 11.51 -1.77 21.91
N GLY A 390 10.67 -1.26 22.82
CA GLY A 390 11.09 -0.26 23.79
C GLY A 390 12.24 -0.72 24.67
N GLN A 391 12.24 -1.98 25.09
CA GLN A 391 13.32 -2.57 25.88
C GLN A 391 14.63 -2.70 25.07
N PHE A 392 14.57 -3.15 23.83
CA PHE A 392 15.73 -3.18 22.94
C PHE A 392 16.38 -1.79 22.81
N VAL A 393 15.57 -0.78 22.60
CA VAL A 393 16.04 0.60 22.43
C VAL A 393 16.70 1.12 23.73
N ARG A 394 16.09 0.87 24.89
CA ARG A 394 16.65 1.25 26.18
C ARG A 394 17.98 0.58 26.45
N GLU A 395 18.08 -0.71 26.16
CA GLU A 395 19.30 -1.49 26.33
C GLU A 395 20.44 -0.94 25.48
N ILE A 396 20.17 -0.64 24.21
CA ILE A 396 21.16 -0.06 23.30
C ILE A 396 21.55 1.36 23.72
N ARG A 397 20.62 2.16 24.18
CA ARG A 397 20.89 3.54 24.63
C ARG A 397 21.70 3.59 25.94
N SER A 398 21.56 2.56 26.76
CA SER A 398 22.28 2.48 28.06
C SER A 398 23.63 1.75 27.98
N GLY A 399 23.97 1.19 26.83
CA GLY A 399 25.21 0.42 26.67
C GLY A 399 25.09 -1.03 27.16
N ASP A 400 23.90 -1.51 27.47
CA ASP A 400 23.67 -2.86 27.98
C ASP A 400 23.49 -3.86 26.83
N TYR A 401 24.58 -4.14 26.12
CA TYR A 401 24.57 -5.06 24.98
C TYR A 401 24.28 -6.51 25.42
N ASP A 402 24.66 -6.94 26.62
CA ASP A 402 24.35 -8.27 27.10
C ASP A 402 22.85 -8.48 27.25
N ALA A 403 22.13 -7.53 27.83
CA ALA A 403 20.67 -7.59 27.92
C ALA A 403 20.02 -7.61 26.54
N PHE A 404 20.53 -6.81 25.62
CA PHE A 404 20.08 -6.78 24.23
C PHE A 404 20.18 -8.15 23.57
N PHE A 405 21.32 -8.81 23.65
CA PHE A 405 21.53 -10.11 23.02
C PHE A 405 20.77 -11.24 23.72
N ARG A 406 20.61 -11.17 25.05
CA ARG A 406 19.75 -12.13 25.78
C ARG A 406 18.28 -12.01 25.35
N ARG A 407 17.79 -10.79 25.14
CA ARG A 407 16.45 -10.55 24.62
C ARG A 407 16.31 -11.10 23.20
N LEU A 408 17.30 -10.87 22.37
CA LEU A 408 17.33 -11.38 21.00
C LEU A 408 17.35 -12.92 20.98
N GLN A 409 18.10 -13.56 21.89
CA GLN A 409 18.05 -15.02 22.08
C GLN A 409 16.65 -15.51 22.43
N SER A 410 15.91 -14.77 23.26
CA SER A 410 14.57 -15.16 23.64
C SER A 410 13.59 -15.11 22.45
N PHE A 411 13.84 -14.25 21.49
CA PHE A 411 13.03 -14.19 20.27
C PHE A 411 13.20 -15.43 19.39
N PHE A 412 14.35 -16.07 19.42
CA PHE A 412 14.62 -17.28 18.66
C PHE A 412 14.24 -18.57 19.41
N ALA A 413 14.17 -18.54 20.75
CA ALA A 413 14.06 -19.73 21.57
C ALA A 413 12.75 -20.54 21.34
N ASP A 414 11.60 -19.86 21.19
CA ASP A 414 10.29 -20.48 21.09
C ASP A 414 9.61 -20.22 19.74
N THR A 415 10.38 -19.91 18.72
CA THR A 415 9.83 -19.61 17.40
C THR A 415 9.32 -20.89 16.73
N PRO A 416 8.04 -20.92 16.28
CA PRO A 416 7.55 -22.04 15.47
C PRO A 416 8.34 -22.14 14.18
N TYR A 417 9.00 -23.26 14.00
CA TYR A 417 9.80 -23.53 12.82
C TYR A 417 9.02 -24.44 11.87
N GLU A 418 8.55 -23.88 10.75
CA GLU A 418 7.93 -24.68 9.70
C GLU A 418 9.02 -25.25 8.80
N VAL A 419 9.23 -26.57 8.89
CA VAL A 419 10.11 -27.27 7.95
C VAL A 419 9.35 -27.43 6.64
N ILE A 420 9.91 -26.85 5.59
CA ILE A 420 9.31 -26.93 4.26
C ILE A 420 9.86 -28.16 3.54
N ALA A 421 8.93 -28.98 3.03
CA ALA A 421 9.28 -30.16 2.25
C ALA A 421 10.11 -29.79 1.02
N GLY A 422 11.33 -30.34 0.90
CA GLY A 422 12.21 -30.17 -0.25
C GLY A 422 13.30 -29.12 -0.14
N GLN A 423 13.36 -28.35 0.96
CA GLN A 423 14.46 -27.40 1.22
C GLN A 423 15.47 -27.97 2.22
N LYS A 424 16.73 -27.54 2.09
CA LYS A 424 17.76 -27.92 3.06
C LYS A 424 17.51 -27.18 4.37
N PRO A 425 17.47 -27.87 5.53
CA PRO A 425 17.23 -27.25 6.84
C PRO A 425 18.13 -26.04 7.15
N GLU A 426 19.35 -26.04 6.63
CA GLU A 426 20.31 -24.94 6.81
C GLU A 426 19.88 -23.65 6.15
N ARG A 427 19.30 -23.71 4.93
CA ARG A 427 18.81 -22.53 4.20
C ARG A 427 17.60 -21.90 4.87
N ASP A 428 16.69 -22.71 5.38
CA ASP A 428 15.51 -22.22 6.06
C ASP A 428 15.88 -21.54 7.38
N THR A 429 16.85 -22.09 8.10
CA THR A 429 17.35 -21.52 9.34
C THR A 429 18.05 -20.18 9.08
N GLU A 430 18.85 -20.09 8.04
CA GLU A 430 19.53 -18.85 7.65
C GLU A 430 18.53 -17.76 7.27
N LEU A 431 17.54 -18.09 6.45
CA LEU A 431 16.52 -17.14 6.02
C LEU A 431 15.71 -16.65 7.21
N HIS A 432 15.27 -17.56 8.08
CA HIS A 432 14.53 -17.20 9.29
C HIS A 432 15.33 -16.27 10.20
N TYR A 433 16.58 -16.61 10.46
CA TYR A 433 17.52 -15.79 11.22
C TYR A 433 17.65 -14.38 10.63
N ARG A 434 17.90 -14.29 9.32
CA ARG A 434 18.03 -13.01 8.62
C ARG A 434 16.72 -12.19 8.69
N ASN A 435 15.58 -12.83 8.53
CA ASN A 435 14.29 -12.16 8.59
C ASN A 435 13.98 -11.60 9.99
N VAL A 436 14.26 -12.36 11.04
CA VAL A 436 14.08 -11.89 12.42
C VAL A 436 15.00 -10.72 12.72
N LEU A 437 16.27 -10.80 12.34
CA LEU A 437 17.22 -9.68 12.54
C LEU A 437 16.82 -8.44 11.75
N PHE A 438 16.35 -8.61 10.52
CA PHE A 438 15.84 -7.50 9.72
C PHE A 438 14.70 -6.77 10.43
N ILE A 439 13.71 -7.52 10.94
CA ILE A 439 12.57 -6.97 11.66
C ILE A 439 13.04 -6.18 12.90
N VAL A 440 13.88 -6.80 13.73
CA VAL A 440 14.34 -6.19 14.98
C VAL A 440 15.12 -4.91 14.70
N PHE A 441 16.08 -4.95 13.78
CA PHE A 441 16.91 -3.77 13.50
C PHE A 441 16.19 -2.69 12.72
N LYS A 442 15.20 -3.02 11.92
CA LYS A 442 14.31 -2.01 11.33
C LYS A 442 13.50 -1.27 12.40
N LEU A 443 12.94 -1.99 13.36
CA LEU A 443 12.19 -1.38 14.46
C LEU A 443 13.08 -0.56 15.39
N VAL A 444 14.25 -1.08 15.74
CA VAL A 444 15.23 -0.34 16.53
C VAL A 444 15.71 0.91 15.77
N GLY A 445 15.88 0.81 14.46
CA GLY A 445 16.28 1.90 13.58
C GLY A 445 15.30 3.07 13.50
N LEU A 446 14.06 2.91 13.95
CA LEU A 446 13.10 4.01 14.07
C LEU A 446 13.45 4.97 15.21
N TYR A 447 14.22 4.52 16.18
CA TYR A 447 14.60 5.26 17.40
C TYR A 447 16.09 5.56 17.50
N THR A 448 16.89 4.92 16.65
CA THR A 448 18.35 5.03 16.59
C THR A 448 18.79 5.08 15.13
N GLN A 449 20.07 5.24 14.86
CA GLN A 449 20.60 5.17 13.51
C GLN A 449 21.17 3.75 13.27
N VAL A 450 20.67 3.06 12.25
CA VAL A 450 21.12 1.72 11.89
C VAL A 450 21.49 1.67 10.41
N GLU A 451 22.73 1.24 10.12
CA GLU A 451 23.17 0.87 8.77
C GLU A 451 23.30 -0.66 8.75
N TYR A 452 22.54 -1.31 7.89
CA TYR A 452 22.38 -2.76 7.87
C TYR A 452 22.72 -3.30 6.49
N HIS A 453 23.68 -4.25 6.44
CA HIS A 453 24.10 -4.91 5.22
C HIS A 453 24.08 -6.42 5.37
N THR A 454 23.67 -7.12 4.33
CA THR A 454 23.69 -8.57 4.30
C THR A 454 24.53 -9.07 3.13
N SER A 455 25.22 -10.18 3.36
CA SER A 455 25.84 -10.98 2.33
C SER A 455 25.67 -12.45 2.72
N GLN A 456 26.08 -13.37 1.85
CA GLN A 456 25.90 -14.79 2.09
C GLN A 456 26.54 -15.22 3.44
N GLY A 457 25.72 -15.78 4.33
CA GLY A 457 26.14 -16.28 5.65
C GLY A 457 26.57 -15.22 6.66
N ARG A 458 26.32 -13.93 6.37
CA ARG A 458 26.82 -12.83 7.18
C ARG A 458 25.92 -11.61 7.17
N ILE A 459 25.87 -10.94 8.32
CA ILE A 459 25.19 -9.65 8.47
C ILE A 459 26.15 -8.70 9.18
N ASP A 460 26.34 -7.51 8.60
CA ASP A 460 27.12 -6.42 9.18
C ASP A 460 26.19 -5.27 9.50
N LEU A 461 26.40 -4.64 10.66
CA LEU A 461 25.64 -3.44 10.96
C LEU A 461 26.44 -2.47 11.83
N VAL A 462 26.10 -1.19 11.69
CA VAL A 462 26.54 -0.12 12.57
C VAL A 462 25.31 0.52 13.16
N LEU A 463 25.23 0.53 14.50
CA LEU A 463 24.15 1.15 15.24
C LEU A 463 24.70 2.31 16.06
N LYS A 464 24.08 3.49 15.92
CA LYS A 464 24.54 4.71 16.61
C LYS A 464 23.45 5.25 17.51
N THR A 465 23.81 5.50 18.76
CA THR A 465 23.01 6.25 19.73
C THR A 465 23.72 7.56 20.06
N ASP A 466 23.12 8.38 20.91
CA ASP A 466 23.76 9.64 21.36
C ASP A 466 25.10 9.38 22.09
N ARG A 467 25.23 8.25 22.78
CA ARG A 467 26.35 7.93 23.64
C ARG A 467 27.24 6.79 23.15
N TYR A 468 26.71 5.92 22.30
CA TYR A 468 27.37 4.67 21.92
C TYR A 468 27.32 4.43 20.41
N ILE A 469 28.37 3.79 19.90
CA ILE A 469 28.42 3.25 18.55
C ILE A 469 28.68 1.74 18.67
N TYR A 470 27.82 0.94 18.03
CA TYR A 470 27.96 -0.51 17.99
C TYR A 470 28.30 -0.93 16.58
N VAL A 471 29.47 -1.57 16.41
CA VAL A 471 29.89 -2.19 15.16
C VAL A 471 29.74 -3.70 15.33
N MET A 472 28.78 -4.28 14.65
CA MET A 472 28.40 -5.69 14.84
C MET A 472 28.60 -6.49 13.58
N GLU A 473 29.07 -7.72 13.73
CA GLU A 473 29.09 -8.72 12.69
C GLU A 473 28.47 -10.01 13.18
N PHE A 474 27.48 -10.51 12.46
CA PHE A 474 26.79 -11.75 12.73
C PHE A 474 27.23 -12.80 11.71
N LYS A 475 27.64 -13.95 12.19
CA LYS A 475 27.96 -15.12 11.35
C LYS A 475 27.02 -16.28 11.61
N LEU A 476 26.71 -16.99 10.55
CA LEU A 476 25.97 -18.25 10.62
C LEU A 476 26.99 -19.41 10.62
N ASN A 477 26.91 -20.26 11.65
CA ASN A 477 27.77 -21.45 11.81
C ASN A 477 29.28 -21.16 11.74
N GLY A 478 29.67 -19.99 12.25
CA GLY A 478 31.07 -19.66 12.46
C GLY A 478 31.40 -19.63 13.94
N THR A 479 32.23 -18.66 14.33
CA THR A 479 32.51 -18.35 15.73
C THR A 479 32.39 -16.85 15.99
N ALA A 480 32.13 -16.49 17.25
CA ALA A 480 32.07 -15.08 17.65
C ALA A 480 33.45 -14.45 17.51
N GLU A 481 34.52 -15.21 17.73
CA GLU A 481 35.92 -14.81 17.54
C GLU A 481 36.22 -14.45 16.08
N GLU A 482 35.77 -15.27 15.13
CA GLU A 482 35.90 -14.99 13.69
C GLU A 482 35.16 -13.74 13.27
N ALA A 483 33.94 -13.55 13.78
CA ALA A 483 33.13 -12.37 13.50
C ALA A 483 33.85 -11.11 14.00
N LEU A 484 34.34 -11.15 15.22
CA LEU A 484 35.09 -10.04 15.83
C LEU A 484 36.38 -9.72 15.04
N ARG A 485 37.10 -10.76 14.63
CA ARG A 485 38.30 -10.61 13.80
C ARG A 485 38.01 -9.95 12.46
N GLN A 486 36.90 -10.26 11.83
CA GLN A 486 36.50 -9.64 10.56
C GLN A 486 36.18 -8.15 10.70
N ILE A 487 35.62 -7.72 11.83
CA ILE A 487 35.46 -6.30 12.12
C ILE A 487 36.80 -5.58 12.09
N GLU A 488 37.83 -6.19 12.69
CA GLU A 488 39.21 -5.66 12.71
C GLU A 488 39.85 -5.68 11.31
N GLU A 489 39.80 -6.81 10.63
CA GLU A 489 40.41 -6.98 9.30
C GLU A 489 39.86 -6.05 8.25
N ARG A 490 38.51 -5.81 8.28
CA ARG A 490 37.81 -4.94 7.34
C ARG A 490 37.76 -3.49 7.80
N GLN A 491 38.32 -3.20 8.98
CA GLN A 491 38.40 -1.84 9.54
C GLN A 491 37.03 -1.14 9.62
N TYR A 492 35.96 -1.86 9.94
CA TYR A 492 34.61 -1.30 10.04
C TYR A 492 34.50 -0.24 11.13
N ALA A 493 35.29 -0.29 12.18
CA ALA A 493 35.30 0.69 13.26
C ALA A 493 36.22 1.89 12.98
N LEU A 494 37.08 1.83 11.96
CA LEU A 494 38.02 2.90 11.63
C LEU A 494 37.39 4.27 11.43
N PRO A 495 36.22 4.39 10.74
CA PRO A 495 35.54 5.69 10.59
C PRO A 495 35.17 6.37 11.91
N PHE A 496 35.14 5.62 13.01
CA PHE A 496 34.71 6.12 14.33
C PHE A 496 35.89 6.30 15.30
N ALA A 497 37.12 6.15 14.83
CA ALA A 497 38.34 6.22 15.69
C ALA A 497 38.45 7.55 16.44
N SER A 498 37.98 8.65 15.85
CA SER A 498 38.02 9.97 16.47
C SER A 498 36.65 10.44 17.01
N ASP A 499 35.63 9.58 16.98
CA ASP A 499 34.32 9.91 17.52
C ASP A 499 34.38 9.91 19.06
N PRO A 500 33.78 10.92 19.75
CA PRO A 500 33.80 10.98 21.20
C PRO A 500 32.97 9.91 21.89
N ARG A 501 32.03 9.26 21.15
CA ARG A 501 31.18 8.18 21.70
C ARG A 501 32.01 6.93 21.95
N GLN A 502 31.58 6.13 22.92
CA GLN A 502 32.18 4.82 23.15
C GLN A 502 31.81 3.87 22.02
N VAL A 503 32.78 3.21 21.43
CA VAL A 503 32.62 2.25 20.33
C VAL A 503 32.76 0.83 20.86
N PHE A 504 31.71 0.02 20.61
CA PHE A 504 31.71 -1.41 20.89
C PHE A 504 31.86 -2.18 19.57
N LYS A 505 32.80 -3.11 19.52
CA LYS A 505 32.95 -4.07 18.43
C LYS A 505 32.41 -5.40 18.90
N ILE A 506 31.37 -5.91 18.25
CA ILE A 506 30.66 -7.10 18.70
C ILE A 506 30.62 -8.14 17.59
N GLY A 507 31.24 -9.28 17.86
CA GLY A 507 31.15 -10.46 17.01
C GLY A 507 30.09 -11.42 17.55
N VAL A 508 29.18 -11.87 16.72
CA VAL A 508 28.04 -12.70 17.09
C VAL A 508 28.01 -13.95 16.23
N ASN A 509 27.81 -15.11 16.84
CA ASN A 509 27.60 -16.36 16.13
C ASN A 509 26.18 -16.88 16.31
N PHE A 510 25.53 -17.21 15.20
CA PHE A 510 24.25 -17.90 15.15
C PHE A 510 24.47 -19.35 14.71
N SER A 511 23.91 -20.31 15.45
CA SER A 511 24.01 -21.74 15.14
C SER A 511 22.73 -22.28 14.50
N SER A 512 22.87 -22.93 13.35
CA SER A 512 21.73 -23.61 12.70
C SER A 512 21.33 -24.90 13.46
N VAL A 513 22.21 -25.44 14.30
CA VAL A 513 21.94 -26.63 15.12
C VAL A 513 20.98 -26.26 16.26
N THR A 514 21.33 -25.23 17.03
CA THR A 514 20.49 -24.73 18.14
C THR A 514 19.38 -23.80 17.67
N ARG A 515 19.46 -23.30 16.42
CA ARG A 515 18.56 -22.31 15.81
C ARG A 515 18.47 -21.02 16.64
N ASN A 516 19.62 -20.60 17.17
CA ASN A 516 19.69 -19.44 18.05
C ASN A 516 21.09 -18.80 18.02
N ILE A 517 21.18 -17.61 18.61
CA ILE A 517 22.45 -16.98 18.91
C ILE A 517 23.15 -17.86 19.95
N GLU A 518 24.36 -18.30 19.60
CA GLU A 518 25.15 -19.16 20.46
C GLU A 518 26.03 -18.34 21.40
N ARG A 519 26.70 -17.32 20.85
CA ARG A 519 27.68 -16.54 21.59
C ARG A 519 27.88 -15.16 20.96
N TRP A 520 28.22 -14.18 21.78
CA TRP A 520 28.73 -12.87 21.34
C TRP A 520 29.92 -12.48 22.16
N LEU A 521 30.87 -11.77 21.51
CA LEU A 521 32.07 -11.24 22.11
C LEU A 521 32.16 -9.74 21.82
N VAL A 522 32.63 -8.99 22.82
CA VAL A 522 32.72 -7.53 22.76
C VAL A 522 34.11 -7.07 23.01
N GLU A 523 34.60 -6.10 22.20
CA GLU A 523 35.85 -5.37 22.39
C GLU A 523 35.63 -3.86 22.51
#